data_941e5753c12f86c012fb45db512c3cca
#
_entry.id   941e5753c12f86c012fb45db512c3cca
#
_cell.length_a   1.000
_cell.length_b   1.000
_cell.length_c   1.000
_cell.angle_alpha   90.00
_cell.angle_beta   90.00
_cell.angle_gamma   90.00
#
_symmetry.space_group_name_H-M   'P 1'
#
loop_
_entity.id
_entity.type
_entity.pdbx_description
1 polymer ?
#
loop_
_entity_poly.entity_id
_entity_poly.type
_entity_poly.pdbx_seq_one_letter_code
_entity_poly.pdbx_strand_id
1 'polypeptide(L)'
;LSVILLLESLHPEAEALLAEAGELLRAADPNQPPAELSKVRAILTRGRGRIPEALLARCPALKVIARAGAGLDNLDTAAAARRGIPVIFAPGANTNTVAEHTLALMLDLARGITRSARAVAAGRWEERAHYAGNELGGLTLGIIGLGHIGRRVATLAEAFGMRIQVAAHGTRSSPYPTLPLLELLATSDIVTLHCPLTPATRHLLGPRELAAMKPGALLINTARGALIDMPALRAALTTGPLAAFAADVLDIEPPAPDDPLLTAENVLLTPHVASLTAATYRALCLSTAKNVVRVLRGEAPESCSVYRAS
;
A
#
# COMPACT_ATOMS: atom_id res chain seq x y z
N LEU A 1 -31.97 -16.13 -4.68
CA LEU A 1 -31.09 -15.14 -4.02
C LEU A 1 -29.65 -15.37 -4.48
N SER A 2 -28.89 -14.29 -4.68
CA SER A 2 -27.46 -14.38 -5.00
C SER A 2 -26.71 -14.84 -3.75
N VAL A 3 -25.68 -15.70 -3.92
CA VAL A 3 -24.74 -16.01 -2.82
C VAL A 3 -23.50 -15.11 -3.01
N ILE A 4 -23.12 -14.43 -1.94
CA ILE A 4 -22.01 -13.48 -1.89
C ILE A 4 -20.96 -14.02 -0.91
N LEU A 5 -19.80 -14.41 -1.42
CA LEU A 5 -18.68 -14.89 -0.60
C LEU A 5 -17.84 -13.72 -0.07
N LEU A 6 -17.75 -13.60 1.24
CA LEU A 6 -16.82 -12.71 1.92
C LEU A 6 -15.61 -13.51 2.39
N LEU A 7 -14.44 -13.25 1.83
CA LEU A 7 -13.19 -13.84 2.29
C LEU A 7 -12.68 -13.18 3.57
N GLU A 8 -13.09 -11.94 3.82
CA GLU A 8 -12.76 -11.14 5.01
C GLU A 8 -13.97 -10.31 5.41
N SER A 9 -14.09 -9.99 6.70
CA SER A 9 -15.12 -9.07 7.19
C SER A 9 -14.97 -7.68 6.57
N LEU A 10 -16.08 -7.06 6.25
CA LEU A 10 -16.18 -5.69 5.80
C LEU A 10 -16.76 -4.80 6.89
N HIS A 11 -16.86 -3.50 6.61
CA HIS A 11 -17.57 -2.59 7.51
C HIS A 11 -19.04 -3.03 7.66
N PRO A 12 -19.63 -3.01 8.87
CA PRO A 12 -21.01 -3.52 9.10
C PRO A 12 -22.06 -2.96 8.15
N GLU A 13 -22.00 -1.66 7.83
CA GLU A 13 -22.91 -1.03 6.87
C GLU A 13 -22.77 -1.60 5.45
N ALA A 14 -21.55 -1.96 5.04
CA ALA A 14 -21.30 -2.58 3.75
C ALA A 14 -21.84 -4.02 3.70
N GLU A 15 -21.66 -4.77 4.78
CA GLU A 15 -22.23 -6.12 4.90
C GLU A 15 -23.76 -6.08 4.93
N ALA A 16 -24.37 -5.12 5.63
CA ALA A 16 -25.83 -4.94 5.62
C ALA A 16 -26.36 -4.67 4.19
N LEU A 17 -25.70 -3.78 3.44
CA LEU A 17 -26.06 -3.49 2.05
C LEU A 17 -25.91 -4.73 1.15
N LEU A 18 -24.90 -5.55 1.34
CA LEU A 18 -24.71 -6.80 0.59
C LEU A 18 -25.77 -7.84 0.98
N ALA A 19 -26.16 -7.92 2.25
CA ALA A 19 -27.19 -8.84 2.74
C ALA A 19 -28.58 -8.55 2.15
N GLU A 20 -28.88 -7.30 1.81
CA GLU A 20 -30.10 -6.93 1.07
C GLU A 20 -30.10 -7.48 -0.39
N ALA A 21 -28.91 -7.70 -0.96
CA ALA A 21 -28.74 -8.18 -2.34
C ALA A 21 -28.58 -9.70 -2.45
N GLY A 22 -28.25 -10.39 -1.34
CA GLY A 22 -28.07 -11.84 -1.34
C GLY A 22 -27.66 -12.43 0.00
N GLU A 23 -27.54 -13.75 0.04
CA GLU A 23 -27.03 -14.50 1.18
C GLU A 23 -25.52 -14.30 1.33
N LEU A 24 -25.07 -13.96 2.54
CA LEU A 24 -23.63 -13.79 2.84
C LEU A 24 -23.02 -15.12 3.32
N LEU A 25 -22.14 -15.68 2.51
CA LEU A 25 -21.29 -16.81 2.85
C LEU A 25 -19.93 -16.27 3.34
N ARG A 26 -19.51 -16.62 4.55
CA ARG A 26 -18.25 -16.14 5.13
C ARG A 26 -17.20 -17.25 5.17
N ALA A 27 -16.00 -16.96 4.72
CA ALA A 27 -14.85 -17.83 4.92
C ALA A 27 -14.36 -17.72 6.37
N ALA A 28 -14.08 -18.84 7.01
CA ALA A 28 -13.45 -18.86 8.33
C ALA A 28 -11.98 -18.42 8.27
N ASP A 29 -11.29 -18.80 7.20
CA ASP A 29 -9.94 -18.32 6.84
C ASP A 29 -10.01 -17.66 5.46
N PRO A 30 -9.45 -16.45 5.28
CA PRO A 30 -9.46 -15.74 4.00
C PRO A 30 -8.93 -16.52 2.80
N ASN A 31 -8.02 -17.48 3.03
CA ASN A 31 -7.39 -18.30 1.99
C ASN A 31 -7.93 -19.74 1.94
N GLN A 32 -8.90 -20.09 2.79
CA GLN A 32 -9.58 -21.37 2.82
C GLN A 32 -11.09 -21.18 2.64
N PRO A 33 -11.55 -20.86 1.42
CA PRO A 33 -12.98 -20.66 1.16
C PRO A 33 -13.74 -21.97 1.34
N PRO A 34 -15.05 -21.92 1.68
CA PRO A 34 -15.91 -23.09 1.84
C PRO A 34 -15.86 -24.05 0.65
N ALA A 35 -16.26 -25.31 0.87
CA ALA A 35 -16.24 -26.32 -0.18
C ALA A 35 -17.26 -26.03 -1.29
N GLU A 36 -18.51 -25.68 -0.91
CA GLU A 36 -19.59 -25.39 -1.84
C GLU A 36 -19.59 -23.93 -2.31
N LEU A 37 -19.28 -23.74 -3.60
CA LEU A 37 -19.19 -22.42 -4.23
C LEU A 37 -19.96 -22.30 -5.56
N SER A 38 -20.68 -23.35 -5.95
CA SER A 38 -21.38 -23.43 -7.24
C SER A 38 -22.41 -22.31 -7.45
N LYS A 39 -23.01 -21.81 -6.37
CA LYS A 39 -24.03 -20.74 -6.38
C LYS A 39 -23.45 -19.33 -6.12
N VAL A 40 -22.14 -19.21 -5.88
CA VAL A 40 -21.50 -17.92 -5.58
C VAL A 40 -21.53 -17.02 -6.81
N ARG A 41 -22.11 -15.82 -6.66
CA ARG A 41 -22.23 -14.81 -7.71
C ARG A 41 -21.31 -13.60 -7.50
N ALA A 42 -20.84 -13.38 -6.27
CA ALA A 42 -19.86 -12.34 -5.99
C ALA A 42 -18.82 -12.84 -4.97
N ILE A 43 -17.55 -12.46 -5.13
CA ILE A 43 -16.49 -12.71 -4.15
C ILE A 43 -15.91 -11.37 -3.76
N LEU A 44 -15.85 -11.09 -2.44
CA LEU A 44 -15.24 -9.88 -1.90
C LEU A 44 -14.09 -10.23 -0.97
N THR A 45 -13.02 -9.45 -1.10
CA THR A 45 -11.86 -9.49 -0.21
C THR A 45 -11.43 -8.08 0.17
N ARG A 46 -10.52 -7.96 1.13
CA ARG A 46 -9.94 -6.70 1.55
C ARG A 46 -8.43 -6.66 1.28
N GLY A 47 -7.67 -7.54 1.91
CA GLY A 47 -6.22 -7.52 1.77
C GLY A 47 -5.55 -8.89 1.87
N ARG A 48 -5.99 -9.74 2.80
CA ARG A 48 -5.37 -11.06 3.05
C ARG A 48 -5.93 -12.18 2.16
N GLY A 49 -7.22 -12.11 1.84
CA GLY A 49 -7.88 -13.12 1.03
C GLY A 49 -7.42 -13.05 -0.43
N ARG A 50 -6.95 -14.18 -0.96
CA ARG A 50 -6.52 -14.30 -2.37
C ARG A 50 -7.66 -14.82 -3.24
N ILE A 51 -7.75 -14.29 -4.47
CA ILE A 51 -8.71 -14.75 -5.49
C ILE A 51 -7.89 -15.25 -6.71
N PRO A 52 -7.29 -16.45 -6.63
CA PRO A 52 -6.57 -17.06 -7.73
C PRO A 52 -7.54 -17.68 -8.76
N GLU A 53 -7.02 -18.04 -9.94
CA GLU A 53 -7.80 -18.72 -10.98
C GLU A 53 -8.50 -20.00 -10.48
N ALA A 54 -7.84 -20.77 -9.62
CA ALA A 54 -8.40 -21.98 -9.02
C ALA A 54 -9.70 -21.71 -8.23
N LEU A 55 -9.79 -20.57 -7.52
CA LEU A 55 -11.02 -20.16 -6.83
C LEU A 55 -12.10 -19.75 -7.83
N LEU A 56 -11.74 -18.98 -8.87
CA LEU A 56 -12.67 -18.58 -9.92
C LEU A 56 -13.26 -19.80 -10.64
N ALA A 57 -12.47 -20.87 -10.83
CA ALA A 57 -12.92 -22.11 -11.47
C ALA A 57 -13.99 -22.85 -10.67
N ARG A 58 -14.01 -22.71 -9.34
CA ARG A 58 -14.99 -23.31 -8.44
C ARG A 58 -16.32 -22.55 -8.39
N CYS A 59 -16.39 -21.36 -9.01
CA CYS A 59 -17.54 -20.47 -8.96
C CYS A 59 -18.15 -20.27 -10.37
N PRO A 60 -18.84 -21.26 -10.95
CA PRO A 60 -19.37 -21.17 -12.33
C PRO A 60 -20.45 -20.09 -12.49
N ALA A 61 -21.14 -19.70 -11.42
CA ALA A 61 -22.17 -18.66 -11.44
C ALA A 61 -21.64 -17.23 -11.19
N LEU A 62 -20.30 -17.07 -11.05
CA LEU A 62 -19.68 -15.81 -10.65
C LEU A 62 -19.94 -14.68 -11.63
N LYS A 63 -20.34 -13.51 -11.13
CA LYS A 63 -20.65 -12.30 -11.88
C LYS A 63 -19.67 -11.16 -11.63
N VAL A 64 -19.02 -11.14 -10.44
CA VAL A 64 -18.13 -10.05 -10.05
C VAL A 64 -17.15 -10.53 -8.96
N ILE A 65 -15.93 -10.04 -9.04
CA ILE A 65 -14.98 -10.08 -7.91
C ILE A 65 -14.66 -8.65 -7.47
N ALA A 66 -14.43 -8.47 -6.17
CA ALA A 66 -14.22 -7.14 -5.64
C ALA A 66 -13.18 -7.11 -4.52
N ARG A 67 -12.42 -6.01 -4.49
CA ARG A 67 -11.52 -5.69 -3.38
C ARG A 67 -11.86 -4.35 -2.75
N ALA A 68 -12.15 -4.35 -1.45
CA ALA A 68 -12.31 -3.11 -0.68
C ALA A 68 -10.93 -2.48 -0.41
N GLY A 69 -10.32 -1.93 -1.45
CA GLY A 69 -8.99 -1.35 -1.46
C GLY A 69 -8.54 -0.91 -2.85
N ALA A 70 -7.37 -0.27 -2.96
CA ALA A 70 -6.86 0.28 -4.21
C ALA A 70 -5.93 -0.68 -4.99
N GLY A 71 -5.16 -1.52 -4.30
CA GLY A 71 -4.28 -2.52 -4.95
C GLY A 71 -5.07 -3.75 -5.39
N LEU A 72 -4.52 -4.57 -6.27
CA LEU A 72 -5.16 -5.78 -6.81
C LEU A 72 -4.23 -7.00 -6.80
N ASP A 73 -3.14 -6.94 -6.08
CA ASP A 73 -2.07 -7.95 -6.11
C ASP A 73 -2.51 -9.33 -5.62
N ASN A 74 -3.60 -9.40 -4.86
CA ASN A 74 -4.19 -10.62 -4.34
C ASN A 74 -5.31 -11.21 -5.23
N LEU A 75 -5.59 -10.59 -6.40
CA LEU A 75 -6.59 -11.02 -7.36
C LEU A 75 -5.93 -11.44 -8.67
N ASP A 76 -6.31 -12.57 -9.24
CA ASP A 76 -5.94 -12.93 -10.61
C ASP A 76 -6.85 -12.19 -11.60
N THR A 77 -6.48 -10.93 -11.87
CA THR A 77 -7.22 -10.05 -12.77
C THR A 77 -7.22 -10.54 -14.23
N ALA A 78 -6.17 -11.26 -14.63
CA ALA A 78 -6.06 -11.85 -15.97
C ALA A 78 -7.05 -13.01 -16.14
N ALA A 79 -7.15 -13.90 -15.16
CA ALA A 79 -8.13 -14.98 -15.17
C ALA A 79 -9.57 -14.45 -15.13
N ALA A 80 -9.83 -13.39 -14.34
CA ALA A 80 -11.13 -12.72 -14.33
C ALA A 80 -11.49 -12.15 -15.70
N ALA A 81 -10.54 -11.48 -16.35
CA ALA A 81 -10.73 -10.91 -17.70
C ALA A 81 -11.03 -11.99 -18.75
N ARG A 82 -10.28 -13.11 -18.75
CA ARG A 82 -10.55 -14.25 -19.66
C ARG A 82 -11.97 -14.82 -19.52
N ARG A 83 -12.57 -14.68 -18.31
CA ARG A 83 -13.93 -15.16 -18.00
C ARG A 83 -15.01 -14.07 -18.18
N GLY A 84 -14.64 -12.86 -18.58
CA GLY A 84 -15.56 -11.72 -18.66
C GLY A 84 -16.11 -11.26 -17.31
N ILE A 85 -15.39 -11.55 -16.21
CA ILE A 85 -15.80 -11.19 -14.85
C ILE A 85 -15.21 -9.82 -14.51
N PRO A 86 -16.05 -8.80 -14.24
CA PRO A 86 -15.57 -7.49 -13.83
C PRO A 86 -14.89 -7.55 -12.46
N VAL A 87 -13.78 -6.80 -12.34
CA VAL A 87 -13.03 -6.63 -11.11
C VAL A 87 -13.33 -5.25 -10.54
N ILE A 88 -13.99 -5.20 -9.40
CA ILE A 88 -14.33 -3.95 -8.69
C ILE A 88 -13.26 -3.65 -7.64
N PHE A 89 -12.84 -2.38 -7.56
CA PHE A 89 -11.91 -1.89 -6.55
C PHE A 89 -12.24 -0.42 -6.20
N ALA A 90 -11.52 0.17 -5.26
CA ALA A 90 -11.77 1.54 -4.80
C ALA A 90 -10.52 2.43 -5.04
N PRO A 91 -10.24 2.84 -6.28
CA PRO A 91 -9.08 3.66 -6.59
C PRO A 91 -9.19 5.04 -5.96
N GLY A 92 -8.09 5.53 -5.38
CA GLY A 92 -8.02 6.87 -4.82
C GLY A 92 -8.72 7.10 -3.48
N ALA A 93 -9.56 6.18 -3.02
CA ALA A 93 -10.31 6.36 -1.79
C ALA A 93 -9.44 6.40 -0.51
N ASN A 94 -8.22 5.87 -0.55
CA ASN A 94 -7.24 5.92 0.52
C ASN A 94 -6.10 6.93 0.28
N THR A 95 -6.23 7.81 -0.72
CA THR A 95 -5.14 8.71 -1.14
C THR A 95 -4.64 9.59 0.01
N ASN A 96 -5.54 10.31 0.68
CA ASN A 96 -5.16 11.17 1.80
C ASN A 96 -4.58 10.38 2.96
N THR A 97 -5.23 9.27 3.34
CA THR A 97 -4.86 8.46 4.49
C THR A 97 -3.44 7.91 4.36
N VAL A 98 -3.09 7.35 3.20
CA VAL A 98 -1.75 6.83 2.94
C VAL A 98 -0.73 7.98 2.84
N ALA A 99 -1.09 9.10 2.23
CA ALA A 99 -0.20 10.25 2.15
C ALA A 99 0.13 10.84 3.53
N GLU A 100 -0.87 10.99 4.40
CA GLU A 100 -0.69 11.44 5.79
C GLU A 100 0.20 10.47 6.59
N HIS A 101 -0.03 9.16 6.46
CA HIS A 101 0.80 8.14 7.10
C HIS A 101 2.25 8.20 6.60
N THR A 102 2.45 8.40 5.28
CA THR A 102 3.78 8.57 4.69
C THR A 102 4.51 9.77 5.29
N LEU A 103 3.82 10.92 5.44
CA LEU A 103 4.39 12.11 6.06
C LEU A 103 4.68 11.89 7.56
N ALA A 104 3.82 11.15 8.27
CA ALA A 104 4.05 10.81 9.68
C ALA A 104 5.32 9.97 9.85
N LEU A 105 5.52 8.94 9.02
CA LEU A 105 6.75 8.14 9.00
C LEU A 105 7.97 9.00 8.66
N MET A 106 7.85 9.90 7.68
CA MET A 106 8.91 10.83 7.27
C MET A 106 9.30 11.77 8.42
N LEU A 107 8.33 12.37 9.09
CA LEU A 107 8.54 13.23 10.25
C LEU A 107 9.16 12.45 11.41
N ASP A 108 8.71 11.23 11.66
CA ASP A 108 9.28 10.42 12.74
C ASP A 108 10.75 10.08 12.49
N LEU A 109 11.12 9.65 11.27
CA LEU A 109 12.53 9.41 10.93
C LEU A 109 13.37 10.69 11.02
N ALA A 110 12.89 11.82 10.48
CA ALA A 110 13.64 13.08 10.48
C ALA A 110 13.82 13.64 11.90
N ARG A 111 12.81 13.50 12.76
CA ARG A 111 12.80 14.08 14.11
C ARG A 111 13.08 13.07 15.22
N GLY A 112 13.12 11.77 14.96
CA GLY A 112 13.31 10.71 15.96
C GLY A 112 12.25 10.72 17.06
N ILE A 113 10.98 10.99 16.71
CA ILE A 113 9.90 11.18 17.69
C ILE A 113 9.67 9.91 18.51
N THR A 114 9.50 8.77 17.86
CA THR A 114 9.30 7.47 18.51
C THR A 114 10.50 7.09 19.38
N ARG A 115 11.73 7.31 18.89
CA ARG A 115 12.96 7.06 19.66
C ARG A 115 13.00 7.94 20.92
N SER A 116 12.75 9.24 20.78
CA SER A 116 12.72 10.18 21.90
C SER A 116 11.63 9.83 22.92
N ALA A 117 10.43 9.46 22.46
CA ALA A 117 9.34 9.04 23.34
C ALA A 117 9.70 7.77 24.13
N ARG A 118 10.35 6.78 23.49
CA ARG A 118 10.85 5.56 24.15
C ARG A 118 11.94 5.87 25.18
N ALA A 119 12.84 6.79 24.88
CA ALA A 119 13.88 7.23 25.82
C ALA A 119 13.27 7.85 27.08
N VAL A 120 12.31 8.77 26.92
CA VAL A 120 11.60 9.40 28.06
C VAL A 120 10.83 8.35 28.88
N ALA A 121 10.11 7.44 28.24
CA ALA A 121 9.39 6.37 28.92
C ALA A 121 10.32 5.43 29.72
N ALA A 122 11.57 5.29 29.28
CA ALA A 122 12.61 4.52 29.97
C ALA A 122 13.43 5.36 30.97
N GLY A 123 13.04 6.59 31.29
CA GLY A 123 13.71 7.48 32.24
C GLY A 123 15.02 8.10 31.75
N ARG A 124 15.31 8.03 30.43
CA ARG A 124 16.56 8.54 29.85
C ARG A 124 16.37 9.95 29.27
N TRP A 125 16.02 10.90 30.13
CA TRP A 125 15.77 12.29 29.74
C TRP A 125 17.02 13.00 29.19
N GLU A 126 18.20 12.66 29.70
CA GLU A 126 19.50 13.24 29.35
C GLU A 126 19.92 12.93 27.91
N GLU A 127 19.32 11.94 27.23
CA GLU A 127 19.56 11.67 25.80
C GLU A 127 19.24 12.87 24.91
N ARG A 128 18.46 13.85 25.41
CA ARG A 128 18.24 15.14 24.72
C ARG A 128 19.55 15.86 24.37
N ALA A 129 20.62 15.64 25.11
CA ALA A 129 21.91 16.27 24.84
C ALA A 129 22.56 15.79 23.54
N HIS A 130 22.16 14.61 23.06
CA HIS A 130 22.64 13.99 21.81
C HIS A 130 21.60 14.02 20.69
N TYR A 131 20.54 14.80 20.85
CA TYR A 131 19.48 14.91 19.83
C TYR A 131 20.02 15.55 18.54
N ALA A 132 19.84 14.85 17.43
CA ALA A 132 20.33 15.23 16.08
C ALA A 132 19.22 15.18 15.02
N GLY A 133 17.97 15.47 15.38
CA GLY A 133 16.87 15.51 14.43
C GLY A 133 16.94 16.73 13.50
N ASN A 134 16.44 16.56 12.28
CA ASN A 134 16.40 17.58 11.24
C ASN A 134 14.97 18.03 10.92
N GLU A 135 14.83 19.24 10.35
CA GLU A 135 13.59 19.72 9.74
C GLU A 135 13.44 19.14 8.33
N LEU A 136 12.20 19.07 7.82
CA LEU A 136 11.92 18.69 6.43
C LEU A 136 12.15 19.86 5.46
N GLY A 137 11.98 21.09 5.92
CA GLY A 137 12.15 22.29 5.10
C GLY A 137 13.50 22.37 4.44
N GLY A 138 13.53 22.64 3.13
CA GLY A 138 14.75 22.70 2.34
C GLY A 138 15.33 21.36 1.89
N LEU A 139 14.86 20.22 2.42
CA LEU A 139 15.27 18.90 1.94
C LEU A 139 14.63 18.56 0.60
N THR A 140 15.27 17.68 -0.15
CA THR A 140 14.78 17.16 -1.43
C THR A 140 14.08 15.83 -1.23
N LEU A 141 12.80 15.75 -1.62
CA LEU A 141 11.99 14.54 -1.63
C LEU A 141 11.96 13.93 -3.04
N GLY A 142 12.52 12.74 -3.19
CA GLY A 142 12.42 11.90 -4.37
C GLY A 142 11.18 10.99 -4.29
N ILE A 143 10.25 11.16 -5.22
CA ILE A 143 9.02 10.36 -5.27
C ILE A 143 9.11 9.37 -6.43
N ILE A 144 9.07 8.08 -6.13
CA ILE A 144 9.04 7.02 -7.14
C ILE A 144 7.59 6.59 -7.36
N GLY A 145 7.01 7.07 -8.47
CA GLY A 145 5.59 6.85 -8.81
C GLY A 145 4.69 8.04 -8.47
N LEU A 146 4.25 8.78 -9.51
CA LEU A 146 3.42 9.97 -9.39
C LEU A 146 1.93 9.66 -9.69
N GLY A 147 1.37 8.63 -9.01
CA GLY A 147 -0.07 8.31 -8.99
C GLY A 147 -0.86 9.22 -8.04
N HIS A 148 -2.08 8.80 -7.65
CA HIS A 148 -2.91 9.58 -6.71
C HIS A 148 -2.18 9.84 -5.38
N ILE A 149 -1.59 8.81 -4.78
CA ILE A 149 -0.88 8.93 -3.49
C ILE A 149 0.39 9.77 -3.65
N GLY A 150 1.24 9.47 -4.64
CA GLY A 150 2.49 10.21 -4.84
C GLY A 150 2.25 11.71 -5.08
N ARG A 151 1.22 12.09 -5.86
CA ARG A 151 0.83 13.49 -6.04
C ARG A 151 0.38 14.15 -4.73
N ARG A 152 -0.39 13.41 -3.91
CA ARG A 152 -0.84 13.95 -2.64
C ARG A 152 0.30 14.12 -1.65
N VAL A 153 1.23 13.16 -1.59
CA VAL A 153 2.47 13.27 -0.81
C VAL A 153 3.28 14.48 -1.26
N ALA A 154 3.46 14.68 -2.57
CA ALA A 154 4.15 15.86 -3.11
C ALA A 154 3.52 17.16 -2.60
N THR A 155 2.18 17.31 -2.74
CA THR A 155 1.45 18.51 -2.25
C THR A 155 1.64 18.75 -0.76
N LEU A 156 1.61 17.70 0.06
CA LEU A 156 1.81 17.84 1.51
C LEU A 156 3.26 18.19 1.85
N ALA A 157 4.22 17.57 1.16
CA ALA A 157 5.65 17.84 1.37
C ALA A 157 6.04 19.28 0.96
N GLU A 158 5.43 19.83 -0.10
CA GLU A 158 5.59 21.24 -0.48
C GLU A 158 5.16 22.17 0.66
N ALA A 159 4.07 21.86 1.37
CA ALA A 159 3.62 22.65 2.51
C ALA A 159 4.63 22.62 3.69
N PHE A 160 5.50 21.61 3.76
CA PHE A 160 6.64 21.56 4.68
C PHE A 160 7.90 22.25 4.13
N GLY A 161 7.82 22.89 2.95
CA GLY A 161 8.97 23.57 2.33
C GLY A 161 9.98 22.63 1.68
N MET A 162 9.62 21.41 1.35
CA MET A 162 10.49 20.45 0.65
C MET A 162 10.59 20.76 -0.85
N ARG A 163 11.71 20.43 -1.47
CA ARG A 163 11.87 20.40 -2.93
C ARG A 163 11.48 19.02 -3.45
N ILE A 164 10.60 18.99 -4.46
CA ILE A 164 10.06 17.74 -5.00
C ILE A 164 10.75 17.40 -6.32
N GLN A 165 11.16 16.14 -6.48
CA GLN A 165 11.56 15.54 -7.74
C GLN A 165 10.97 14.13 -7.87
N VAL A 166 10.78 13.67 -9.11
CA VAL A 166 10.05 12.42 -9.36
C VAL A 166 10.78 11.49 -10.31
N ALA A 167 10.68 10.18 -10.07
CA ALA A 167 10.90 9.16 -11.06
C ALA A 167 9.56 8.51 -11.39
N ALA A 168 9.09 8.71 -12.62
CA ALA A 168 7.81 8.16 -13.06
C ALA A 168 8.00 7.44 -14.40
N HIS A 169 7.37 6.28 -14.52
CA HIS A 169 7.26 5.60 -15.81
C HIS A 169 6.06 6.16 -16.59
N GLY A 170 6.26 6.37 -17.89
CA GLY A 170 5.21 6.77 -18.83
C GLY A 170 5.16 8.27 -19.14
N THR A 171 4.25 8.64 -20.06
CA THR A 171 4.10 9.96 -20.65
C THR A 171 3.25 10.94 -19.83
N ARG A 172 2.95 10.65 -18.57
CA ARG A 172 2.14 11.56 -17.75
C ARG A 172 2.94 12.82 -17.42
N SER A 173 2.40 13.98 -17.77
CA SER A 173 3.02 15.25 -17.42
C SER A 173 3.13 15.40 -15.91
N SER A 174 4.29 15.83 -15.46
CA SER A 174 4.61 16.13 -14.07
C SER A 174 4.83 17.62 -13.92
N PRO A 175 4.28 18.27 -12.86
CA PRO A 175 4.64 19.63 -12.51
C PRO A 175 6.03 19.70 -11.85
N TYR A 176 6.62 18.56 -11.52
CA TYR A 176 7.91 18.44 -10.84
C TYR A 176 9.00 17.96 -11.80
N PRO A 177 10.27 18.31 -11.56
CA PRO A 177 11.41 17.74 -12.29
C PRO A 177 11.35 16.22 -12.31
N THR A 178 11.40 15.63 -13.51
CA THR A 178 11.39 14.19 -13.70
C THR A 178 12.79 13.73 -14.04
N LEU A 179 13.34 12.84 -13.24
CA LEU A 179 14.71 12.36 -13.33
C LEU A 179 14.76 10.84 -13.61
N PRO A 180 15.84 10.35 -14.22
CA PRO A 180 16.16 8.93 -14.19
C PRO A 180 16.28 8.42 -12.76
N LEU A 181 15.90 7.15 -12.50
CA LEU A 181 15.86 6.60 -11.14
C LEU A 181 17.17 6.80 -10.36
N LEU A 182 18.32 6.47 -10.95
CA LEU A 182 19.62 6.59 -10.27
C LEU A 182 19.98 8.03 -9.93
N GLU A 183 19.62 8.98 -10.79
CA GLU A 183 19.85 10.41 -10.54
C GLU A 183 18.95 10.92 -9.39
N LEU A 184 17.66 10.52 -9.39
CA LEU A 184 16.78 10.83 -8.28
C LEU A 184 17.33 10.29 -6.97
N LEU A 185 17.78 9.03 -6.93
CA LEU A 185 18.33 8.41 -5.73
C LEU A 185 19.59 9.14 -5.21
N ALA A 186 20.49 9.54 -6.12
CA ALA A 186 21.73 10.23 -5.77
C ALA A 186 21.53 11.67 -5.26
N THR A 187 20.38 12.29 -5.57
CA THR A 187 20.14 13.72 -5.27
C THR A 187 19.06 13.95 -4.22
N SER A 188 18.33 12.91 -3.80
CA SER A 188 17.26 13.00 -2.79
C SER A 188 17.80 12.81 -1.38
N ASP A 189 17.37 13.67 -0.45
CA ASP A 189 17.59 13.49 0.99
C ASP A 189 16.63 12.44 1.56
N ILE A 190 15.41 12.38 1.02
CA ILE A 190 14.38 11.42 1.38
C ILE A 190 13.81 10.82 0.09
N VAL A 191 13.63 9.50 0.06
CA VAL A 191 13.00 8.79 -1.05
C VAL A 191 11.75 8.07 -0.57
N THR A 192 10.66 8.18 -1.33
CA THR A 192 9.40 7.50 -1.00
C THR A 192 8.81 6.77 -2.20
N LEU A 193 8.29 5.55 -1.95
CA LEU A 193 7.76 4.66 -2.98
C LEU A 193 6.24 4.73 -3.06
N HIS A 194 5.71 5.02 -4.26
CA HIS A 194 4.26 5.08 -4.56
C HIS A 194 3.92 4.45 -5.92
N CYS A 195 4.79 3.58 -6.44
CA CYS A 195 4.53 2.81 -7.65
C CYS A 195 3.86 1.47 -7.34
N PRO A 196 3.09 0.89 -8.27
CA PRO A 196 2.52 -0.45 -8.11
C PRO A 196 3.61 -1.53 -8.18
N LEU A 197 3.35 -2.68 -7.54
CA LEU A 197 4.15 -3.88 -7.73
C LEU A 197 3.72 -4.58 -9.02
N THR A 198 4.66 -4.72 -9.93
CA THR A 198 4.54 -5.43 -11.20
C THR A 198 5.79 -6.30 -11.41
N PRO A 199 5.82 -7.20 -12.40
CA PRO A 199 7.06 -7.90 -12.73
C PRO A 199 8.24 -6.96 -13.03
N ALA A 200 7.98 -5.77 -13.61
CA ALA A 200 9.01 -4.79 -13.94
C ALA A 200 9.46 -3.94 -12.73
N THR A 201 8.67 -3.85 -11.67
CA THR A 201 8.98 -3.06 -10.47
C THR A 201 9.34 -3.93 -9.25
N ARG A 202 9.28 -5.25 -9.36
CA ARG A 202 9.76 -6.15 -8.33
C ARG A 202 11.27 -5.93 -8.14
N HIS A 203 11.67 -5.71 -6.88
CA HIS A 203 13.04 -5.36 -6.50
C HIS A 203 13.60 -4.16 -7.28
N LEU A 204 12.72 -3.18 -7.56
CA LEU A 204 13.10 -1.92 -8.23
C LEU A 204 14.27 -1.23 -7.52
N LEU A 205 14.31 -1.31 -6.19
CA LEU A 205 15.45 -0.91 -5.39
C LEU A 205 16.25 -2.16 -4.99
N GLY A 206 17.16 -2.54 -5.86
CA GLY A 206 18.16 -3.59 -5.65
C GLY A 206 19.47 -3.06 -5.08
N PRO A 207 20.52 -3.89 -5.03
CA PRO A 207 21.83 -3.49 -4.49
C PRO A 207 22.43 -2.25 -5.16
N ARG A 208 22.28 -2.12 -6.48
CA ARG A 208 22.79 -0.99 -7.26
C ARG A 208 22.08 0.32 -6.93
N GLU A 209 20.75 0.26 -6.88
CA GLU A 209 19.90 1.41 -6.62
C GLU A 209 20.06 1.90 -5.17
N LEU A 210 20.10 0.98 -4.21
CA LEU A 210 20.34 1.33 -2.80
C LEU A 210 21.74 1.89 -2.56
N ALA A 211 22.77 1.37 -3.25
CA ALA A 211 24.12 1.91 -3.17
C ALA A 211 24.26 3.30 -3.81
N ALA A 212 23.38 3.64 -4.77
CA ALA A 212 23.37 4.95 -5.43
C ALA A 212 22.64 6.03 -4.62
N MET A 213 22.03 5.69 -3.50
CA MET A 213 21.33 6.68 -2.67
C MET A 213 22.33 7.66 -2.04
N LYS A 214 21.86 8.88 -1.80
CA LYS A 214 22.65 9.92 -1.13
C LYS A 214 23.10 9.46 0.25
N PRO A 215 24.36 9.64 0.66
CA PRO A 215 24.79 9.35 2.02
C PRO A 215 23.93 10.08 3.06
N GLY A 216 23.41 9.35 4.03
CA GLY A 216 22.51 9.88 5.05
C GLY A 216 21.03 9.95 4.61
N ALA A 217 20.67 9.42 3.45
CA ALA A 217 19.30 9.44 2.95
C ALA A 217 18.34 8.59 3.82
N LEU A 218 17.07 9.01 3.82
CA LEU A 218 15.96 8.27 4.42
C LEU A 218 15.14 7.58 3.30
N LEU A 219 14.70 6.36 3.55
CA LEU A 219 13.84 5.61 2.62
C LEU A 219 12.50 5.28 3.27
N ILE A 220 11.40 5.53 2.54
CA ILE A 220 10.04 5.29 3.03
C ILE A 220 9.27 4.43 2.05
N ASN A 221 8.63 3.36 2.54
CA ASN A 221 7.81 2.48 1.73
C ASN A 221 6.41 2.26 2.33
N THR A 222 5.42 2.89 1.75
CA THR A 222 3.99 2.66 2.03
C THR A 222 3.26 2.06 0.82
N ALA A 223 4.01 1.52 -0.15
CA ALA A 223 3.47 0.92 -1.38
C ALA A 223 3.41 -0.62 -1.28
N ARG A 224 4.52 -1.31 -1.58
CA ARG A 224 4.65 -2.78 -1.47
C ARG A 224 6.06 -3.16 -1.04
N GLY A 225 6.19 -4.12 -0.12
CA GLY A 225 7.49 -4.60 0.38
C GLY A 225 8.40 -5.10 -0.73
N ALA A 226 7.87 -5.92 -1.64
CA ALA A 226 8.61 -6.51 -2.76
C ALA A 226 9.13 -5.52 -3.83
N LEU A 227 8.91 -4.22 -3.67
CA LEU A 227 9.60 -3.18 -4.46
C LEU A 227 11.07 -3.06 -4.08
N ILE A 228 11.44 -3.53 -2.89
CA ILE A 228 12.79 -3.44 -2.35
C ILE A 228 13.34 -4.85 -2.19
N ASP A 229 14.60 -5.05 -2.57
CA ASP A 229 15.36 -6.25 -2.23
C ASP A 229 15.75 -6.18 -0.75
N MET A 230 15.15 -7.03 0.09
CA MET A 230 15.32 -6.98 1.55
C MET A 230 16.76 -7.26 2.01
N PRO A 231 17.51 -8.24 1.45
CA PRO A 231 18.94 -8.40 1.72
C PRO A 231 19.76 -7.14 1.40
N ALA A 232 19.52 -6.53 0.26
CA ALA A 232 20.22 -5.31 -0.13
C ALA A 232 19.85 -4.12 0.79
N LEU A 233 18.60 -4.01 1.22
CA LEU A 233 18.17 -2.99 2.20
C LEU A 233 18.92 -3.14 3.53
N ARG A 234 19.04 -4.36 4.05
CA ARG A 234 19.79 -4.61 5.30
C ARG A 234 21.27 -4.19 5.17
N ALA A 235 21.89 -4.51 4.05
CA ALA A 235 23.25 -4.07 3.77
C ALA A 235 23.35 -2.54 3.69
N ALA A 236 22.42 -1.88 3.01
CA ALA A 236 22.37 -0.42 2.87
C ALA A 236 22.19 0.31 4.20
N LEU A 237 21.44 -0.27 5.13
CA LEU A 237 21.22 0.25 6.50
C LEU A 237 22.40 0.02 7.44
N THR A 238 23.21 -1.03 7.20
CA THR A 238 24.31 -1.41 8.11
C THR A 238 25.64 -0.80 7.69
N THR A 239 25.98 -0.86 6.42
CA THR A 239 27.27 -0.43 5.88
C THR A 239 27.16 0.49 4.66
N GLY A 240 25.96 0.72 4.19
CA GLY A 240 25.66 1.52 3.00
C GLY A 240 25.26 2.95 3.35
N PRO A 241 24.67 3.67 2.37
CA PRO A 241 24.39 5.09 2.49
C PRO A 241 23.14 5.45 3.29
N LEU A 242 22.23 4.48 3.57
CA LEU A 242 20.96 4.77 4.24
C LEU A 242 21.15 5.06 5.73
N ALA A 243 20.68 6.22 6.17
CA ALA A 243 20.61 6.55 7.59
C ALA A 243 19.45 5.83 8.29
N ALA A 244 18.27 5.76 7.67
CA ALA A 244 17.11 5.09 8.25
C ALA A 244 16.09 4.64 7.19
N PHE A 245 15.23 3.71 7.60
CA PHE A 245 14.12 3.17 6.80
C PHE A 245 12.82 3.20 7.58
N ALA A 246 11.74 3.62 6.94
CA ALA A 246 10.39 3.44 7.49
C ALA A 246 9.48 2.73 6.49
N ALA A 247 8.68 1.79 6.96
CA ALA A 247 7.73 1.10 6.10
C ALA A 247 6.44 0.73 6.84
N ASP A 248 5.35 0.75 6.06
CA ASP A 248 4.07 0.18 6.45
C ASP A 248 3.87 -1.22 5.84
N VAL A 249 4.78 -1.64 4.97
CA VAL A 249 4.68 -2.89 4.20
C VAL A 249 6.02 -3.62 4.15
N LEU A 250 5.98 -4.95 4.21
CA LEU A 250 7.13 -5.83 4.06
C LEU A 250 6.89 -6.84 2.93
N ASP A 251 7.95 -7.49 2.43
CA ASP A 251 7.79 -8.51 1.38
C ASP A 251 7.06 -9.76 1.92
N ILE A 252 7.33 -10.10 3.19
CA ILE A 252 6.61 -11.14 3.93
C ILE A 252 5.86 -10.49 5.09
N GLU A 253 4.54 -10.66 5.12
CA GLU A 253 3.64 -10.14 6.15
C GLU A 253 2.76 -11.26 6.76
N PRO A 254 2.84 -11.52 8.08
CA PRO A 254 3.73 -10.88 9.07
C PRO A 254 5.21 -11.28 8.88
N PRO A 255 6.15 -10.41 9.30
CA PRO A 255 7.57 -10.76 9.29
C PRO A 255 7.87 -11.88 10.29
N ALA A 256 8.95 -12.62 10.05
CA ALA A 256 9.42 -13.62 11.02
C ALA A 256 9.80 -12.93 12.36
N PRO A 257 9.51 -13.56 13.52
CA PRO A 257 9.77 -12.95 14.83
C PRO A 257 11.25 -12.59 15.07
N ASP A 258 12.16 -13.23 14.37
CA ASP A 258 13.61 -13.03 14.42
C ASP A 258 14.15 -12.16 13.28
N ASP A 259 13.27 -11.50 12.49
CA ASP A 259 13.73 -10.60 11.44
C ASP A 259 14.53 -9.42 12.04
N PRO A 260 15.80 -9.22 11.64
CA PRO A 260 16.65 -8.16 12.17
C PRO A 260 16.07 -6.74 12.01
N LEU A 261 15.19 -6.51 11.04
CA LEU A 261 14.53 -5.21 10.86
C LEU A 261 13.63 -4.84 12.03
N LEU A 262 13.09 -5.83 12.78
CA LEU A 262 12.20 -5.57 13.92
C LEU A 262 12.92 -4.93 15.13
N THR A 263 14.23 -5.11 15.23
CA THR A 263 15.04 -4.63 16.36
C THR A 263 16.06 -3.55 15.96
N ALA A 264 16.16 -3.24 14.67
CA ALA A 264 17.09 -2.22 14.18
C ALA A 264 16.65 -0.82 14.65
N GLU A 265 17.58 -0.05 15.27
CA GLU A 265 17.29 1.28 15.84
C GLU A 265 16.94 2.33 14.79
N ASN A 266 17.43 2.16 13.57
CA ASN A 266 17.21 3.04 12.43
C ASN A 266 16.08 2.54 11.51
N VAL A 267 15.19 1.67 12.00
CA VAL A 267 14.03 1.15 11.28
C VAL A 267 12.74 1.43 12.04
N LEU A 268 11.74 1.94 11.34
CA LEU A 268 10.38 2.17 11.84
C LEU A 268 9.38 1.39 11.01
N LEU A 269 8.68 0.44 11.61
CA LEU A 269 7.69 -0.40 10.92
C LEU A 269 6.29 -0.21 11.49
N THR A 270 5.29 -0.18 10.62
CA THR A 270 3.87 -0.23 10.98
C THR A 270 3.19 -1.41 10.26
N PRO A 271 2.15 -2.02 10.85
CA PRO A 271 1.64 -3.34 10.43
C PRO A 271 0.60 -3.25 9.30
N HIS A 272 0.96 -2.61 8.17
CA HIS A 272 0.12 -2.43 6.97
C HIS A 272 -1.22 -1.72 7.29
N VAL A 273 -1.12 -0.60 7.99
CA VAL A 273 -2.27 0.19 8.50
C VAL A 273 -2.41 1.56 7.85
N ALA A 274 -1.53 1.95 6.93
CA ALA A 274 -1.53 3.26 6.29
C ALA A 274 -2.88 3.66 5.67
N SER A 275 -3.72 2.70 5.30
CA SER A 275 -5.06 2.93 4.74
C SER A 275 -6.21 2.70 5.73
N LEU A 276 -5.95 2.36 7.00
CA LEU A 276 -6.94 1.82 7.92
C LEU A 276 -7.52 2.84 8.92
N THR A 277 -7.72 4.09 8.54
CA THR A 277 -8.55 4.98 9.37
C THR A 277 -10.02 4.53 9.33
N ALA A 278 -10.77 4.77 10.40
CA ALA A 278 -12.19 4.39 10.48
C ALA A 278 -13.00 4.95 9.31
N ALA A 279 -12.78 6.21 8.94
CA ALA A 279 -13.47 6.86 7.84
C ALA A 279 -13.13 6.23 6.49
N THR A 280 -11.85 5.99 6.21
CA THR A 280 -11.40 5.40 4.95
C THR A 280 -11.83 3.93 4.84
N TYR A 281 -11.71 3.16 5.93
CA TYR A 281 -12.18 1.78 5.95
C TYR A 281 -13.69 1.68 5.61
N ARG A 282 -14.51 2.51 6.26
CA ARG A 282 -15.95 2.60 5.96
C ARG A 282 -16.19 2.96 4.49
N ALA A 283 -15.53 4.00 3.99
CA ALA A 283 -15.70 4.48 2.61
C ALA A 283 -15.31 3.43 1.58
N LEU A 284 -14.16 2.75 1.74
CA LEU A 284 -13.70 1.66 0.89
C LEU A 284 -14.71 0.52 0.82
N CYS A 285 -15.18 0.05 1.98
CA CYS A 285 -16.13 -1.06 2.06
C CYS A 285 -17.47 -0.70 1.43
N LEU A 286 -18.01 0.49 1.71
CA LEU A 286 -19.30 0.94 1.19
C LEU A 286 -19.27 1.16 -0.33
N SER A 287 -18.23 1.84 -0.85
CA SER A 287 -18.09 2.05 -2.30
C SER A 287 -18.02 0.72 -3.04
N THR A 288 -17.21 -0.22 -2.53
CA THR A 288 -17.08 -1.55 -3.12
C THR A 288 -18.40 -2.32 -3.07
N ALA A 289 -19.10 -2.34 -1.92
CA ALA A 289 -20.38 -3.04 -1.77
C ALA A 289 -21.45 -2.46 -2.70
N LYS A 290 -21.58 -1.14 -2.82
CA LYS A 290 -22.51 -0.48 -3.75
C LYS A 290 -22.29 -0.94 -5.19
N ASN A 291 -21.05 -0.97 -5.66
CA ASN A 291 -20.72 -1.38 -7.02
C ASN A 291 -20.96 -2.89 -7.25
N VAL A 292 -20.70 -3.74 -6.26
CA VAL A 292 -21.05 -5.17 -6.34
C VAL A 292 -22.56 -5.38 -6.42
N VAL A 293 -23.35 -4.67 -5.63
CA VAL A 293 -24.83 -4.74 -5.66
C VAL A 293 -25.36 -4.31 -7.02
N ARG A 294 -24.82 -3.24 -7.61
CA ARG A 294 -25.19 -2.82 -8.98
C ARG A 294 -24.95 -3.94 -10.00
N VAL A 295 -23.78 -4.56 -10.00
CA VAL A 295 -23.47 -5.67 -10.90
C VAL A 295 -24.42 -6.86 -10.69
N LEU A 296 -24.73 -7.21 -9.45
CA LEU A 296 -25.66 -8.30 -9.13
C LEU A 296 -27.10 -8.03 -9.61
N ARG A 297 -27.49 -6.75 -9.68
CA ARG A 297 -28.79 -6.29 -10.22
C ARG A 297 -28.79 -6.15 -11.74
N GLY A 298 -27.66 -6.35 -12.42
CA GLY A 298 -27.51 -6.15 -13.88
C GLY A 298 -27.27 -4.70 -14.26
N GLU A 299 -26.95 -3.83 -13.32
CA GLU A 299 -26.62 -2.43 -13.55
C GLU A 299 -25.11 -2.25 -13.77
N ALA A 300 -24.72 -1.21 -14.51
CA ALA A 300 -23.31 -0.87 -14.67
C ALA A 300 -22.73 -0.32 -13.38
N PRO A 301 -21.56 -0.81 -12.92
CA PRO A 301 -20.83 -0.20 -11.82
C PRO A 301 -20.26 1.17 -12.21
N GLU A 302 -19.81 1.96 -11.24
CA GLU A 302 -19.10 3.21 -11.50
C GLU A 302 -17.83 2.94 -12.32
N SER A 303 -17.63 3.67 -13.40
CA SER A 303 -16.55 3.41 -14.37
C SER A 303 -15.14 3.51 -13.74
N CYS A 304 -14.96 4.39 -12.76
CA CYS A 304 -13.71 4.54 -12.01
C CYS A 304 -13.43 3.36 -11.08
N SER A 305 -14.46 2.60 -10.68
CA SER A 305 -14.33 1.45 -9.78
C SER A 305 -14.11 0.11 -10.51
N VAL A 306 -14.06 0.11 -11.85
CA VAL A 306 -13.81 -1.09 -12.66
C VAL A 306 -12.36 -1.13 -13.09
N TYR A 307 -11.65 -2.20 -12.72
CA TYR A 307 -10.31 -2.43 -13.25
C TYR A 307 -10.37 -2.74 -14.75
N ARG A 308 -9.55 -2.03 -15.51
CA ARG A 308 -9.32 -2.28 -16.94
C ARG A 308 -7.85 -2.66 -17.10
N ALA A 309 -7.59 -3.84 -17.63
CA ALA A 309 -6.24 -4.22 -18.02
C ALA A 309 -5.75 -3.22 -19.09
N SER A 310 -4.58 -2.62 -18.85
CA SER A 310 -3.89 -1.71 -19.79
C SER A 310 -3.10 -2.50 -20.79
#